data_7cdc878f7c22325f50a1cfc7399bf086
#
_entry.id   7cdc878f7c22325f50a1cfc7399bf086
#
_cell.length_a   1.000
_cell.length_b   1.000
_cell.length_c   1.000
_cell.angle_alpha   90.00
_cell.angle_beta   90.00
_cell.angle_gamma   90.00
#
_symmetry.space_group_name_H-M   'P 1'
#
loop_
_entity.id
_entity.type
_entity.pdbx_description
1 polymer ?
#
loop_
_entity_poly.entity_id
_entity_poly.type
_entity_poly.pdbx_seq_one_letter_code
_entity_poly.pdbx_strand_id
1 'polypeptide(L)'
;MQTVTPHTYNTMTSKKDFWKLLAQKGPIVALAPMDGYTDSPYRQIVKKIAPETVVFSEFYSADGLMHSKELQKKALTHDPNEYPLIIQIFGKDPHAFAEAAKIIEGYGITGIDVNMGCPAKKVVKSGHGSSLMIERETAFHIIEAMSHAVQIPI
;
A
#
# COMPACT_ATOMS: atom_id res chain seq x y z
N MET A 1 -12.04 -22.85 -13.53
CA MET A 1 -11.66 -21.64 -12.76
C MET A 1 -10.21 -21.32 -13.11
N GLN A 2 -9.95 -20.24 -13.85
CA GLN A 2 -8.58 -19.83 -14.12
C GLN A 2 -8.02 -19.22 -12.83
N THR A 3 -7.02 -19.87 -12.26
CA THR A 3 -6.22 -19.31 -11.17
C THR A 3 -5.50 -18.08 -11.69
N VAL A 4 -5.85 -16.93 -11.19
CA VAL A 4 -5.18 -15.67 -11.52
C VAL A 4 -3.81 -15.73 -10.86
N THR A 5 -2.76 -15.89 -11.67
CA THR A 5 -1.38 -15.93 -11.18
C THR A 5 -0.90 -14.52 -10.84
N PRO A 6 0.12 -14.34 -9.97
CA PRO A 6 0.73 -13.05 -9.66
C PRO A 6 1.08 -12.21 -10.91
N HIS A 7 1.49 -12.89 -11.98
CA HIS A 7 1.82 -12.27 -13.26
C HIS A 7 0.61 -11.60 -13.94
N THR A 8 -0.59 -12.11 -13.72
CA THR A 8 -1.84 -11.56 -14.31
C THR A 8 -2.25 -10.25 -13.67
N TYR A 9 -1.98 -10.04 -12.36
CA TYR A 9 -2.24 -8.76 -11.71
C TYR A 9 -1.28 -7.66 -12.17
N ASN A 10 -0.01 -7.99 -12.43
CA ASN A 10 1.00 -7.02 -12.91
C ASN A 10 0.78 -6.57 -14.37
N THR A 11 0.11 -7.36 -15.19
CA THR A 11 -0.10 -7.03 -16.61
C THR A 11 -1.45 -6.36 -16.89
N MET A 12 -2.37 -6.32 -15.93
CA MET A 12 -3.77 -5.91 -16.15
C MET A 12 -4.13 -4.53 -15.59
N THR A 13 -3.26 -3.83 -14.89
CA THR A 13 -3.75 -2.74 -14.05
C THR A 13 -3.35 -1.34 -14.53
N SER A 14 -4.25 -0.73 -15.28
CA SER A 14 -4.42 0.71 -15.10
C SER A 14 -5.03 0.95 -13.70
N LYS A 15 -4.65 2.02 -13.02
CA LYS A 15 -5.19 2.46 -11.71
C LYS A 15 -6.71 2.32 -11.60
N LYS A 16 -7.42 2.45 -12.71
CA LYS A 16 -8.89 2.52 -12.77
C LYS A 16 -9.57 1.15 -12.72
N ASP A 17 -8.86 0.08 -13.01
CA ASP A 17 -9.51 -1.21 -13.26
C ASP A 17 -9.33 -2.23 -12.14
N PHE A 18 -8.29 -2.08 -11.30
CA PHE A 18 -7.98 -3.06 -10.25
C PHE A 18 -9.16 -3.31 -9.30
N TRP A 19 -9.66 -2.29 -8.62
CA TRP A 19 -10.78 -2.42 -7.68
C TRP A 19 -12.07 -2.83 -8.36
N LYS A 20 -12.31 -2.32 -9.58
CA LYS A 20 -13.47 -2.69 -10.39
C LYS A 20 -13.46 -4.17 -10.76
N LEU A 21 -12.32 -4.70 -11.17
CA LEU A 21 -12.16 -6.11 -11.51
C LEU A 21 -12.33 -7.02 -10.29
N LEU A 22 -11.82 -6.62 -9.13
CA LEU A 22 -12.07 -7.35 -7.88
C LEU A 22 -13.56 -7.35 -7.53
N ALA A 23 -14.23 -6.21 -7.61
CA ALA A 23 -15.65 -6.07 -7.29
C ALA A 23 -16.57 -6.90 -8.22
N GLN A 24 -16.14 -7.20 -9.45
CA GLN A 24 -16.89 -8.10 -10.36
C GLN A 24 -16.92 -9.55 -9.89
N LYS A 25 -15.98 -9.97 -9.04
CA LYS A 25 -15.90 -11.35 -8.52
C LYS A 25 -16.73 -11.55 -7.26
N GLY A 26 -17.23 -10.47 -6.64
CA GLY A 26 -18.00 -10.49 -5.41
C GLY A 26 -17.53 -9.42 -4.40
N PRO A 27 -17.91 -9.53 -3.14
CA PRO A 27 -17.45 -8.62 -2.09
C PRO A 27 -15.92 -8.67 -1.97
N ILE A 28 -15.29 -7.50 -1.89
CA ILE A 28 -13.84 -7.40 -1.66
C ILE A 28 -13.58 -7.63 -0.18
N VAL A 29 -12.80 -8.67 0.13
CA VAL A 29 -12.31 -8.95 1.48
C VAL A 29 -10.87 -8.49 1.58
N ALA A 30 -10.56 -7.70 2.60
CA ALA A 30 -9.22 -7.18 2.82
C ALA A 30 -8.73 -7.41 4.25
N LEU A 31 -7.44 -7.74 4.39
CA LEU A 31 -6.76 -7.72 5.67
C LEU A 31 -6.31 -6.29 5.96
N ALA A 32 -6.86 -5.67 7.00
CA ALA A 32 -6.49 -4.31 7.39
C ALA A 32 -5.01 -4.19 7.80
N PRO A 33 -4.35 -3.05 7.52
CA PRO A 33 -2.99 -2.80 7.96
C PRO A 33 -2.91 -2.70 9.49
N MET A 34 -1.98 -3.45 10.10
CA MET A 34 -1.78 -3.47 11.55
C MET A 34 -0.28 -3.46 11.86
N ASP A 35 0.20 -2.36 12.46
CA ASP A 35 1.60 -2.20 12.87
C ASP A 35 2.00 -3.29 13.89
N GLY A 36 3.13 -3.95 13.65
CA GLY A 36 3.63 -5.06 14.47
C GLY A 36 2.94 -6.42 14.21
N TYR A 37 1.99 -6.50 13.26
CA TYR A 37 1.25 -7.74 13.01
C TYR A 37 1.20 -8.15 11.53
N THR A 38 0.90 -7.24 10.61
CA THR A 38 0.71 -7.59 9.19
C THR A 38 2.03 -7.64 8.41
N ASP A 39 3.02 -8.35 8.99
CA ASP A 39 4.27 -8.71 8.33
C ASP A 39 4.06 -9.81 7.26
N SER A 40 5.10 -10.13 6.48
CA SER A 40 5.00 -11.12 5.41
C SER A 40 4.56 -12.51 5.90
N PRO A 41 5.09 -13.08 6.99
CA PRO A 41 4.59 -14.37 7.53
C PRO A 41 3.10 -14.35 7.83
N TYR A 42 2.60 -13.30 8.46
CA TYR A 42 1.18 -13.18 8.80
C TYR A 42 0.32 -13.10 7.52
N ARG A 43 0.69 -12.28 6.56
CA ARG A 43 -0.03 -12.15 5.29
C ARG A 43 -0.07 -13.48 4.52
N GLN A 44 1.04 -14.23 4.51
CA GLN A 44 1.09 -15.56 3.88
C GLN A 44 0.14 -16.56 4.54
N ILE A 45 -0.02 -16.53 5.87
CA ILE A 45 -0.99 -17.37 6.58
C ILE A 45 -2.42 -17.01 6.14
N VAL A 46 -2.75 -15.72 6.11
CA VAL A 46 -4.06 -15.25 5.65
C VAL A 46 -4.33 -15.70 4.21
N LYS A 47 -3.35 -15.59 3.32
CA LYS A 47 -3.48 -16.03 1.93
C LYS A 47 -3.65 -17.55 1.77
N LYS A 48 -3.08 -18.35 2.67
CA LYS A 48 -3.31 -19.80 2.69
C LYS A 48 -4.75 -20.16 3.08
N ILE A 49 -5.36 -19.38 3.98
CA ILE A 49 -6.73 -19.61 4.47
C ILE A 49 -7.75 -19.02 3.49
N ALA A 50 -7.49 -17.81 2.98
CA ALA A 50 -8.39 -17.05 2.12
C ALA A 50 -7.60 -16.43 0.94
N PRO A 51 -7.34 -17.18 -0.14
CA PRO A 51 -6.46 -16.78 -1.25
C PRO A 51 -6.89 -15.48 -1.96
N GLU A 52 -8.18 -15.18 -1.98
CA GLU A 52 -8.72 -13.99 -2.67
C GLU A 52 -8.62 -12.69 -1.84
N THR A 53 -8.17 -12.78 -0.57
CA THR A 53 -8.03 -11.60 0.30
C THR A 53 -6.99 -10.64 -0.25
N VAL A 54 -7.33 -9.36 -0.35
CA VAL A 54 -6.35 -8.28 -0.54
C VAL A 54 -5.62 -8.07 0.78
N VAL A 55 -4.30 -8.18 0.78
CA VAL A 55 -3.53 -8.01 2.02
C VAL A 55 -2.80 -6.68 2.04
N PHE A 56 -2.81 -6.05 3.22
CA PHE A 56 -2.11 -4.79 3.47
C PHE A 56 -0.89 -5.04 4.34
N SER A 57 0.18 -4.28 4.10
CA SER A 57 1.37 -4.30 4.96
C SER A 57 1.14 -3.55 6.27
N GLU A 58 2.11 -3.60 7.16
CA GLU A 58 2.31 -2.56 8.18
C GLU A 58 2.52 -1.20 7.50
N PHE A 59 2.49 -0.08 8.25
CA PHE A 59 2.75 1.22 7.67
C PHE A 59 4.24 1.62 7.76
N TYR A 60 4.76 2.18 6.67
CA TYR A 60 6.17 2.60 6.56
C TYR A 60 6.28 4.10 6.26
N SER A 61 7.35 4.73 6.77
CA SER A 61 7.60 6.14 6.48
C SER A 61 7.93 6.34 5.00
N ALA A 62 7.20 7.25 4.32
CA ALA A 62 7.48 7.62 2.94
C ALA A 62 8.89 8.22 2.80
N ASP A 63 9.26 9.14 3.69
CA ASP A 63 10.60 9.71 3.78
C ASP A 63 11.67 8.65 4.06
N GLY A 64 11.39 7.72 4.97
CA GLY A 64 12.26 6.58 5.25
C GLY A 64 12.49 5.68 4.03
N LEU A 65 11.44 5.37 3.28
CA LEU A 65 11.55 4.59 2.04
C LEU A 65 12.36 5.31 0.96
N MET A 66 12.21 6.63 0.84
CA MET A 66 12.96 7.43 -0.12
C MET A 66 14.47 7.37 0.16
N HIS A 67 14.90 7.37 1.43
CA HIS A 67 16.30 7.52 1.79
C HIS A 67 17.02 6.21 2.21
N SER A 68 16.29 5.18 2.65
CA SER A 68 16.89 3.97 3.22
C SER A 68 16.66 2.71 2.38
N LYS A 69 17.74 2.23 1.75
CA LYS A 69 17.74 0.94 1.04
C LYS A 69 17.45 -0.26 1.96
N GLU A 70 17.87 -0.18 3.21
CA GLU A 70 17.59 -1.21 4.21
C GLU A 70 16.09 -1.26 4.52
N LEU A 71 15.47 -0.09 4.72
CA LEU A 71 14.03 -0.02 4.93
C LEU A 71 13.26 -0.49 3.69
N GLN A 72 13.68 -0.10 2.48
CA GLN A 72 13.09 -0.60 1.23
C GLN A 72 13.10 -2.13 1.21
N LYS A 73 14.25 -2.74 1.45
CA LYS A 73 14.40 -4.20 1.49
C LYS A 73 13.49 -4.84 2.55
N LYS A 74 13.47 -4.29 3.75
CA LYS A 74 12.63 -4.79 4.85
C LYS A 74 11.13 -4.67 4.53
N ALA A 75 10.70 -3.52 4.04
CA ALA A 75 9.28 -3.19 3.85
C ALA A 75 8.68 -3.82 2.59
N LEU A 76 9.47 -3.97 1.52
CA LEU A 76 8.97 -4.29 0.18
C LEU A 76 9.32 -5.71 -0.28
N THR A 77 10.18 -6.45 0.46
CA THR A 77 10.38 -7.88 0.20
C THR A 77 9.12 -8.65 0.59
N HIS A 78 8.61 -9.43 -0.34
CA HIS A 78 7.37 -10.18 -0.19
C HIS A 78 7.43 -11.51 -0.95
N ASP A 79 6.56 -12.44 -0.57
CA ASP A 79 6.36 -13.69 -1.29
C ASP A 79 5.35 -13.47 -2.44
N PRO A 80 5.54 -14.06 -3.64
CA PRO A 80 4.57 -13.97 -4.73
C PRO A 80 3.15 -14.42 -4.38
N ASN A 81 2.98 -15.27 -3.38
CA ASN A 81 1.66 -15.71 -2.93
C ASN A 81 0.91 -14.64 -2.13
N GLU A 82 1.55 -13.53 -1.74
CA GLU A 82 0.89 -12.43 -1.02
C GLU A 82 0.02 -11.53 -1.93
N TYR A 83 0.11 -11.70 -3.26
CA TYR A 83 -0.71 -10.89 -4.18
C TYR A 83 -2.22 -11.17 -4.07
N PRO A 84 -3.08 -10.11 -4.18
CA PRO A 84 -2.71 -8.69 -4.30
C PRO A 84 -2.24 -8.11 -2.97
N LEU A 85 -1.09 -7.43 -3.01
CA LEU A 85 -0.45 -6.79 -1.85
C LEU A 85 -0.49 -5.26 -1.99
N ILE A 86 -0.97 -4.59 -0.95
CA ILE A 86 -0.99 -3.14 -0.82
C ILE A 86 0.01 -2.71 0.25
N ILE A 87 0.93 -1.82 -0.08
CA ILE A 87 1.86 -1.25 0.90
C ILE A 87 1.27 0.03 1.47
N GLN A 88 1.13 0.09 2.80
CA GLN A 88 0.69 1.31 3.46
C GLN A 88 1.89 2.20 3.82
N ILE A 89 1.79 3.48 3.48
CA ILE A 89 2.81 4.48 3.82
C ILE A 89 2.21 5.67 4.57
N PHE A 90 3.03 6.31 5.40
CA PHE A 90 2.67 7.50 6.15
C PHE A 90 3.73 8.60 5.99
N GLY A 91 3.33 9.84 6.16
CA GLY A 91 4.18 11.01 6.03
C GLY A 91 3.35 12.28 5.91
N LYS A 92 3.97 13.37 5.47
CA LYS A 92 3.31 14.66 5.19
C LYS A 92 3.91 15.41 4.00
N ASP A 93 5.04 14.95 3.46
CA ASP A 93 5.70 15.58 2.33
C ASP A 93 5.25 14.92 1.01
N PRO A 94 4.53 15.62 0.12
CA PRO A 94 4.10 15.11 -1.17
C PRO A 94 5.25 14.59 -2.05
N HIS A 95 6.43 15.22 -1.98
CA HIS A 95 7.60 14.77 -2.72
C HIS A 95 8.10 13.41 -2.23
N ALA A 96 8.22 13.22 -0.91
CA ALA A 96 8.62 11.95 -0.33
C ALA A 96 7.61 10.83 -0.68
N PHE A 97 6.32 11.14 -0.69
CA PHE A 97 5.28 10.18 -1.13
C PHE A 97 5.42 9.79 -2.59
N ALA A 98 5.67 10.75 -3.48
CA ALA A 98 5.86 10.48 -4.90
C ALA A 98 7.08 9.59 -5.16
N GLU A 99 8.21 9.86 -4.50
CA GLU A 99 9.43 9.05 -4.64
C GLU A 99 9.26 7.66 -4.01
N ALA A 100 8.65 7.55 -2.83
CA ALA A 100 8.32 6.28 -2.22
C ALA A 100 7.37 5.45 -3.12
N ALA A 101 6.39 6.09 -3.75
CA ALA A 101 5.46 5.43 -4.66
C ALA A 101 6.18 4.81 -5.86
N LYS A 102 7.11 5.54 -6.50
CA LYS A 102 7.93 5.01 -7.60
C LYS A 102 8.77 3.80 -7.16
N ILE A 103 9.34 3.86 -5.96
CA ILE A 103 10.12 2.76 -5.39
C ILE A 103 9.21 1.54 -5.20
N ILE A 104 8.04 1.71 -4.58
CA ILE A 104 7.07 0.65 -4.32
C ILE A 104 6.61 0.00 -5.64
N GLU A 105 6.27 0.80 -6.65
CA GLU A 105 5.90 0.31 -7.99
C GLU A 105 7.04 -0.50 -8.62
N GLY A 106 8.28 -0.05 -8.48
CA GLY A 106 9.47 -0.74 -8.98
C GLY A 106 9.72 -2.13 -8.36
N TYR A 107 9.17 -2.39 -7.17
CA TYR A 107 9.16 -3.72 -6.55
C TYR A 107 8.01 -4.61 -7.03
N GLY A 108 7.16 -4.15 -7.94
CA GLY A 108 6.04 -4.91 -8.49
C GLY A 108 4.85 -5.03 -7.55
N ILE A 109 4.71 -4.16 -6.56
CA ILE A 109 3.60 -4.14 -5.62
C ILE A 109 2.30 -3.76 -6.34
N THR A 110 1.18 -4.34 -5.88
CA THR A 110 -0.14 -4.16 -6.53
C THR A 110 -0.70 -2.75 -6.38
N GLY A 111 -0.50 -2.11 -5.22
CA GLY A 111 -1.02 -0.77 -4.95
C GLY A 111 -0.46 -0.16 -3.67
N ILE A 112 -0.81 1.09 -3.41
CA ILE A 112 -0.32 1.86 -2.28
C ILE A 112 -1.51 2.40 -1.50
N ASP A 113 -1.41 2.38 -0.17
CA ASP A 113 -2.38 2.98 0.73
C ASP A 113 -1.72 4.11 1.54
N VAL A 114 -2.46 5.20 1.72
CA VAL A 114 -2.00 6.35 2.50
C VAL A 114 -2.63 6.31 3.89
N ASN A 115 -1.82 6.21 4.92
CA ASN A 115 -2.31 6.22 6.30
C ASN A 115 -2.84 7.60 6.70
N MET A 116 -4.16 7.74 6.71
CA MET A 116 -4.88 8.92 7.19
C MET A 116 -5.74 8.63 8.42
N GLY A 117 -5.57 7.45 9.06
CA GLY A 117 -6.46 6.99 10.13
C GLY A 117 -5.78 6.73 11.47
N CYS A 118 -4.46 6.52 11.51
CA CYS A 118 -3.77 6.14 12.74
C CYS A 118 -3.89 7.24 13.81
N PRO A 119 -4.53 6.95 14.99
CA PRO A 119 -4.69 7.92 16.06
C PRO A 119 -3.54 7.91 17.06
N ALA A 120 -2.49 7.10 16.83
CA ALA A 120 -1.38 6.96 17.77
C ALA A 120 -0.72 8.33 18.06
N LYS A 121 -0.59 8.67 19.35
CA LYS A 121 -0.09 9.99 19.80
C LYS A 121 1.23 10.41 19.15
N LYS A 122 2.16 9.47 18.93
CA LYS A 122 3.45 9.74 18.27
C LYS A 122 3.25 10.13 16.80
N VAL A 123 2.35 9.49 16.10
CA VAL A 123 2.03 9.72 14.69
C VAL A 123 1.32 11.06 14.51
N VAL A 124 0.29 11.31 15.32
CA VAL A 124 -0.50 12.55 15.27
C VAL A 124 0.32 13.78 15.66
N LYS A 125 1.17 13.70 16.72
CA LYS A 125 2.04 14.80 17.14
C LYS A 125 3.03 15.25 16.06
N SER A 126 3.41 14.36 15.14
CA SER A 126 4.30 14.68 14.03
C SER A 126 3.57 15.13 12.76
N GLY A 127 2.25 15.32 12.83
CA GLY A 127 1.45 15.76 11.68
C GLY A 127 1.12 14.62 10.69
N HIS A 128 1.11 13.36 11.14
CA HIS A 128 0.88 12.18 10.31
C HIS A 128 -0.40 11.44 10.71
N GLY A 129 -0.78 10.42 9.94
CA GLY A 129 -1.94 9.59 10.24
C GLY A 129 -3.24 10.40 10.25
N SER A 130 -4.02 10.31 11.32
CA SER A 130 -5.33 10.99 11.41
C SER A 130 -5.28 12.52 11.36
N SER A 131 -4.10 13.15 11.60
CA SER A 131 -3.96 14.61 11.44
C SER A 131 -4.11 15.06 9.99
N LEU A 132 -3.77 14.23 9.01
CA LEU A 132 -3.97 14.54 7.59
C LEU A 132 -5.44 14.76 7.21
N MET A 133 -6.39 14.21 7.96
CA MET A 133 -7.82 14.48 7.71
C MET A 133 -8.21 15.93 7.99
N ILE A 134 -7.45 16.61 8.86
CA ILE A 134 -7.64 18.04 9.16
C ILE A 134 -6.89 18.89 8.13
N GLU A 135 -5.70 18.45 7.71
CA GLU A 135 -4.83 19.14 6.74
C GLU A 135 -5.19 18.72 5.29
N ARG A 136 -6.39 19.06 4.86
CA ARG A 136 -6.97 18.61 3.58
C ARG A 136 -6.11 18.94 2.37
N GLU A 137 -5.52 20.13 2.32
CA GLU A 137 -4.67 20.56 1.19
C GLU A 137 -3.41 19.69 1.11
N THR A 138 -2.77 19.40 2.24
CA THR A 138 -1.63 18.49 2.30
C THR A 138 -2.01 17.09 1.81
N ALA A 139 -3.14 16.56 2.29
CA ALA A 139 -3.64 15.26 1.85
C ALA A 139 -3.91 15.24 0.33
N PHE A 140 -4.53 16.30 -0.20
CA PHE A 140 -4.78 16.43 -1.64
C PHE A 140 -3.48 16.44 -2.45
N HIS A 141 -2.50 17.25 -2.07
CA HIS A 141 -1.22 17.32 -2.76
C HIS A 141 -0.44 16.00 -2.69
N ILE A 142 -0.53 15.25 -1.58
CA ILE A 142 0.06 13.90 -1.48
C ILE A 142 -0.56 12.97 -2.54
N ILE A 143 -1.89 12.87 -2.57
CA ILE A 143 -2.59 11.98 -3.52
C ILE A 143 -2.32 12.40 -4.97
N GLU A 144 -2.33 13.71 -5.25
CA GLU A 144 -2.02 14.26 -6.58
C GLU A 144 -0.60 13.88 -7.00
N ALA A 145 0.41 14.15 -6.16
CA ALA A 145 1.82 13.84 -6.44
C ALA A 145 2.03 12.34 -6.70
N MET A 146 1.48 11.47 -5.86
CA MET A 146 1.54 10.02 -6.06
C MET A 146 0.82 9.60 -7.34
N SER A 147 -0.37 10.16 -7.59
CA SER A 147 -1.18 9.83 -8.76
C SER A 147 -0.48 10.15 -10.09
N HIS A 148 0.33 11.20 -10.12
CA HIS A 148 1.16 11.53 -11.28
C HIS A 148 2.44 10.67 -11.37
N ALA A 149 2.93 10.17 -10.24
CA ALA A 149 4.21 9.47 -10.15
C ALA A 149 4.14 8.01 -10.61
N VAL A 150 3.00 7.30 -10.42
CA VAL A 150 2.89 5.84 -10.64
C VAL A 150 1.62 5.44 -11.38
N GLN A 151 1.59 4.21 -11.91
CA GLN A 151 0.43 3.63 -12.61
C GLN A 151 -0.38 2.65 -11.74
N ILE A 152 0.18 2.18 -10.61
CA ILE A 152 -0.53 1.31 -9.68
C ILE A 152 -1.60 2.08 -8.88
N PRO A 153 -2.66 1.41 -8.35
CA PRO A 153 -3.72 2.03 -7.53
C PRO A 153 -3.18 2.71 -6.28
N ILE A 154 -3.82 3.82 -5.89
CA ILE A 154 -3.61 4.54 -4.63
C ILE A 154 -4.96 4.62 -3.93
#